data_6eb484a89dd023d8fec3b527eb18f034
#
_entry.id   6eb484a89dd023d8fec3b527eb18f034
#
_cell.length_a   1.000
_cell.length_b   1.000
_cell.length_c   1.000
_cell.angle_alpha   90.00
_cell.angle_beta   90.00
_cell.angle_gamma   90.00
#
_symmetry.space_group_name_H-M   'P 1'
#
loop_
_entity.id
_entity.type
_entity.pdbx_description
1 polymer ?
#
loop_
_entity_poly.entity_id
_entity_poly.type
_entity_poly.pdbx_seq_one_letter_code
_entity_poly.pdbx_strand_id
1 'polypeptide(L)'
;TDDLHTVDLQERGHLDDSLRTALGMGLDFVKAIQMVTVNCARAFNLDREIGGLAPGRRADVNITTGPEDFRVLTTFAGGRQITDNGKLLVHYETAEHEPCVLNTMHLKNPITADSFKIHAPAGAKKVKALVMDTLPYMPFTNRRDVELPVVDGVVQCDVEQDVLYIAQVERHGKNGNVGKAFMGGFHIRGGAMASSVGHDNHNIIVMGDSFEDMALAVNRCVELGGGQLIVRNGKVAAEVAYPICGLLSDLP
;
A
#
# COMPACT_ATOMS: atom_id res chain seq x y z
N THR A 1 7.68 -1.55 12.32
CA THR A 1 6.25 -1.28 12.17
C THR A 1 5.85 -1.54 10.74
N ASP A 2 4.69 -2.11 10.55
CA ASP A 2 4.06 -2.38 9.28
C ASP A 2 2.90 -1.39 9.08
N ASP A 3 2.42 -1.24 7.84
CA ASP A 3 1.23 -0.46 7.49
C ASP A 3 1.27 1.06 7.81
N LEU A 4 2.45 1.66 7.89
CA LEU A 4 2.57 3.11 8.04
C LEU A 4 2.65 3.81 6.66
N HIS A 5 1.78 4.79 6.45
CA HIS A 5 1.86 5.65 5.27
C HIS A 5 3.03 6.65 5.38
N THR A 6 3.54 7.09 4.24
CA THR A 6 4.65 8.06 4.17
C THR A 6 4.34 9.35 4.94
N VAL A 7 3.08 9.80 4.89
CA VAL A 7 2.62 10.99 5.65
C VAL A 7 2.73 10.77 7.16
N ASP A 8 2.31 9.59 7.65
CA ASP A 8 2.41 9.25 9.08
C ASP A 8 3.89 9.20 9.51
N LEU A 9 4.76 8.61 8.68
CA LEU A 9 6.20 8.57 8.94
C LEU A 9 6.80 9.97 9.06
N GLN A 10 6.36 10.89 8.20
CA GLN A 10 6.87 12.26 8.17
C GLN A 10 6.34 13.11 9.33
N GLU A 11 5.05 13.00 9.64
CA GLU A 11 4.39 13.86 10.63
C GLU A 11 4.49 13.33 12.06
N ARG A 12 4.45 12.02 12.26
CA ARG A 12 4.35 11.37 13.57
C ARG A 12 5.61 10.62 13.97
N GLY A 13 6.36 10.14 13.01
CA GLY A 13 7.51 9.26 13.19
C GLY A 13 7.20 7.80 12.91
N HIS A 14 8.09 6.92 13.28
CA HIS A 14 8.02 5.49 13.02
C HIS A 14 7.78 4.70 14.32
N LEU A 15 8.75 3.89 14.72
CA LEU A 15 8.69 3.07 15.94
C LEU A 15 8.65 3.91 17.23
N ASP A 16 9.20 5.12 17.19
CA ASP A 16 9.12 6.09 18.28
C ASP A 16 7.69 6.59 18.54
N ASP A 17 6.86 6.74 17.51
CA ASP A 17 5.43 7.05 17.67
C ASP A 17 4.67 5.90 18.34
N SER A 18 4.95 4.66 17.93
CA SER A 18 4.39 3.45 18.58
C SER A 18 4.78 3.38 20.05
N LEU A 19 6.03 3.72 20.38
CA LEU A 19 6.50 3.80 21.78
C LEU A 19 5.76 4.89 22.55
N ARG A 20 5.65 6.11 22.02
CA ARG A 20 4.89 7.21 22.67
C ARG A 20 3.45 6.79 22.97
N THR A 21 2.80 6.14 22.01
CA THR A 21 1.43 5.64 22.16
C THR A 21 1.34 4.61 23.29
N ALA A 22 2.23 3.61 23.29
CA ALA A 22 2.24 2.56 24.30
C ALA A 22 2.54 3.09 25.71
N LEU A 23 3.47 4.02 25.84
CA LEU A 23 3.79 4.68 27.09
C LEU A 23 2.60 5.52 27.61
N GLY A 24 1.91 6.25 26.73
CA GLY A 24 0.70 6.99 27.05
C GLY A 24 -0.46 6.11 27.52
N MET A 25 -0.49 4.85 27.11
CA MET A 25 -1.42 3.82 27.58
C MET A 25 -1.00 3.14 28.90
N GLY A 26 0.13 3.55 29.48
CA GLY A 26 0.61 3.06 30.76
C GLY A 26 1.57 1.86 30.69
N LEU A 27 2.13 1.55 29.51
CA LEU A 27 3.16 0.54 29.42
C LEU A 27 4.43 1.01 30.17
N ASP A 28 5.03 0.11 30.94
CA ASP A 28 6.30 0.38 31.63
C ASP A 28 7.42 0.72 30.63
N PHE A 29 8.16 1.78 30.91
CA PHE A 29 9.19 2.32 30.01
C PHE A 29 10.26 1.29 29.64
N VAL A 30 10.78 0.56 30.65
CA VAL A 30 11.85 -0.42 30.43
C VAL A 30 11.32 -1.56 29.55
N LYS A 31 10.11 -2.05 29.83
CA LYS A 31 9.46 -3.08 29.01
C LYS A 31 9.23 -2.59 27.57
N ALA A 32 8.76 -1.37 27.40
CA ALA A 32 8.54 -0.78 26.08
C ALA A 32 9.85 -0.77 25.26
N ILE A 33 10.95 -0.30 25.85
CA ILE A 33 12.27 -0.29 25.19
C ILE A 33 12.75 -1.72 24.91
N GLN A 34 12.60 -2.66 25.84
CA GLN A 34 12.98 -4.05 25.61
C GLN A 34 12.22 -4.69 24.45
N MET A 35 10.95 -4.37 24.29
CA MET A 35 10.11 -4.88 23.18
C MET A 35 10.64 -4.50 21.81
N VAL A 36 11.19 -3.29 21.67
CA VAL A 36 11.69 -2.78 20.38
C VAL A 36 13.21 -2.93 20.21
N THR A 37 13.89 -3.57 21.15
CA THR A 37 15.34 -3.76 21.12
C THR A 37 15.72 -5.21 21.38
N VAL A 38 16.04 -5.58 22.63
CA VAL A 38 16.60 -6.89 22.97
C VAL A 38 15.64 -8.05 22.68
N ASN A 39 14.33 -7.85 22.80
CA ASN A 39 13.38 -8.93 22.53
C ASN A 39 13.32 -9.24 21.03
N CYS A 40 13.31 -8.21 20.18
CA CYS A 40 13.43 -8.40 18.74
C CYS A 40 14.75 -9.08 18.36
N ALA A 41 15.87 -8.60 18.91
CA ALA A 41 17.17 -9.18 18.65
C ALA A 41 17.22 -10.68 19.02
N ARG A 42 16.63 -11.07 20.15
CA ARG A 42 16.52 -12.48 20.58
C ARG A 42 15.64 -13.30 19.65
N ALA A 43 14.51 -12.76 19.20
CA ALA A 43 13.62 -13.47 18.29
C ALA A 43 14.31 -13.84 16.95
N PHE A 44 15.27 -13.04 16.52
CA PHE A 44 16.08 -13.28 15.32
C PHE A 44 17.47 -13.88 15.60
N ASN A 45 17.78 -14.25 16.85
CA ASN A 45 19.10 -14.76 17.28
C ASN A 45 20.26 -13.78 17.01
N LEU A 46 19.99 -12.48 17.06
CA LEU A 46 20.96 -11.39 16.86
C LEU A 46 21.38 -10.70 18.16
N ASP A 47 20.95 -11.17 19.32
CA ASP A 47 21.16 -10.51 20.62
C ASP A 47 22.63 -10.52 21.10
N ARG A 48 23.51 -11.23 20.42
CA ARG A 48 24.96 -11.12 20.62
C ARG A 48 25.56 -9.92 19.94
N GLU A 49 24.91 -9.40 18.88
CA GLU A 49 25.41 -8.32 18.02
C GLU A 49 24.69 -7.00 18.26
N ILE A 50 23.37 -7.03 18.49
CA ILE A 50 22.50 -5.86 18.60
C ILE A 50 21.52 -5.98 19.77
N GLY A 51 20.69 -4.96 19.97
CA GLY A 51 19.56 -4.97 20.92
C GLY A 51 19.94 -4.59 22.34
N GLY A 52 21.16 -4.10 22.60
CA GLY A 52 21.54 -3.60 23.90
C GLY A 52 22.97 -3.05 23.96
N LEU A 53 23.24 -2.25 24.97
CA LEU A 53 24.55 -1.63 25.20
C LEU A 53 25.45 -2.57 25.99
N ALA A 54 26.38 -3.27 25.32
CA ALA A 54 27.35 -4.16 25.94
C ALA A 54 28.63 -4.24 25.11
N PRO A 55 29.79 -4.54 25.73
CA PRO A 55 31.02 -4.77 24.99
C PRO A 55 30.87 -5.85 23.92
N GLY A 56 31.37 -5.59 22.72
CA GLY A 56 31.29 -6.48 21.57
C GLY A 56 30.03 -6.38 20.74
N ARG A 57 29.02 -5.62 21.19
CA ARG A 57 27.83 -5.32 20.38
C ARG A 57 28.04 -4.09 19.51
N ARG A 58 27.31 -4.05 18.42
CA ARG A 58 27.28 -2.90 17.50
C ARG A 58 26.76 -1.66 18.22
N ALA A 59 27.45 -0.55 18.03
CA ALA A 59 27.12 0.72 18.67
C ALA A 59 26.00 1.47 17.90
N ASP A 60 24.80 0.87 17.84
CA ASP A 60 23.57 1.49 17.38
C ASP A 60 22.83 2.02 18.60
N VAL A 61 22.85 3.34 18.79
CA VAL A 61 22.41 3.98 20.03
C VAL A 61 21.53 5.19 19.73
N ASN A 62 20.41 5.27 20.42
CA ASN A 62 19.58 6.48 20.45
C ASN A 62 19.73 7.19 21.80
N ILE A 63 19.95 8.49 21.77
CA ILE A 63 19.81 9.37 22.93
C ILE A 63 18.39 9.95 22.87
N THR A 64 17.63 9.77 23.94
CA THR A 64 16.22 10.14 23.99
C THR A 64 15.92 11.03 25.19
N THR A 65 14.78 11.72 25.15
CA THR A 65 14.16 12.31 26.34
C THR A 65 13.62 11.20 27.26
N GLY A 66 13.13 11.58 28.44
CA GLY A 66 12.53 10.63 29.39
C GLY A 66 11.20 10.01 28.89
N PRO A 67 10.61 9.13 29.72
CA PRO A 67 9.41 8.37 29.35
C PRO A 67 8.16 9.24 29.18
N GLU A 68 8.11 10.42 29.78
CA GLU A 68 6.94 11.30 29.77
C GLU A 68 6.74 12.01 28.41
N ASP A 69 7.84 12.26 27.72
CA ASP A 69 7.87 12.97 26.43
C ASP A 69 8.90 12.30 25.52
N PHE A 70 8.70 11.01 25.25
CA PHE A 70 9.67 10.20 24.52
C PHE A 70 9.94 10.74 23.11
N ARG A 71 11.13 11.34 22.94
CA ARG A 71 11.65 11.82 21.64
C ARG A 71 13.09 11.35 21.45
N VAL A 72 13.44 10.99 20.22
CA VAL A 72 14.81 10.69 19.83
C VAL A 72 15.52 12.00 19.52
N LEU A 73 16.56 12.32 20.27
CA LEU A 73 17.38 13.52 20.10
C LEU A 73 18.54 13.26 19.16
N THR A 74 19.27 12.16 19.36
CA THR A 74 20.46 11.84 18.59
C THR A 74 20.50 10.36 18.30
N THR A 75 20.89 9.98 17.08
CA THR A 75 21.05 8.60 16.66
C THR A 75 22.49 8.34 16.24
N PHE A 76 23.05 7.24 16.75
CA PHE A 76 24.32 6.67 16.31
C PHE A 76 24.06 5.34 15.60
N ALA A 77 24.70 5.12 14.48
CA ALA A 77 24.71 3.85 13.77
C ALA A 77 26.16 3.38 13.58
N GLY A 78 26.47 2.18 14.08
CA GLY A 78 27.84 1.65 14.07
C GLY A 78 28.86 2.58 14.75
N GLY A 79 28.47 3.32 15.78
CA GLY A 79 29.31 4.28 16.49
C GLY A 79 29.46 5.66 15.83
N ARG A 80 28.88 5.87 14.65
CA ARG A 80 28.88 7.18 13.97
C ARG A 80 27.56 7.91 14.23
N GLN A 81 27.65 9.16 14.66
CA GLN A 81 26.47 10.01 14.78
C GLN A 81 25.88 10.28 13.39
N ILE A 82 24.58 9.97 13.22
CA ILE A 82 23.87 10.15 11.95
C ILE A 82 22.76 11.18 12.02
N THR A 83 22.22 11.47 13.21
CA THR A 83 21.26 12.55 13.40
C THR A 83 21.58 13.39 14.63
N ASP A 84 21.06 14.62 14.65
CA ASP A 84 21.05 15.50 15.82
C ASP A 84 19.77 16.36 15.80
N ASN A 85 18.96 16.28 16.85
CA ASN A 85 17.70 17.00 17.00
C ASN A 85 16.80 16.95 15.75
N GLY A 86 16.62 15.74 15.19
CA GLY A 86 15.81 15.50 13.98
C GLY A 86 16.49 15.87 12.66
N LYS A 87 17.72 16.44 12.71
CA LYS A 87 18.47 16.78 11.51
C LYS A 87 19.40 15.64 11.11
N LEU A 88 19.32 15.19 9.86
CA LEU A 88 20.26 14.23 9.29
C LEU A 88 21.62 14.87 9.06
N LEU A 89 22.71 14.24 9.56
CA LEU A 89 24.08 14.72 9.48
C LEU A 89 24.92 14.01 8.42
N VAL A 90 24.36 12.97 7.80
CA VAL A 90 25.04 12.16 6.78
C VAL A 90 24.32 12.30 5.45
N HIS A 91 25.08 12.23 4.37
CA HIS A 91 24.54 12.12 3.03
C HIS A 91 24.47 10.65 2.67
N TYR A 92 23.33 10.21 2.13
CA TYR A 92 23.16 8.90 1.55
C TYR A 92 23.14 9.05 0.02
N GLU A 93 24.04 8.35 -0.63
CA GLU A 93 23.98 8.19 -2.07
C GLU A 93 22.87 7.16 -2.39
N THR A 94 22.02 7.50 -3.36
CA THR A 94 21.06 6.53 -3.89
C THR A 94 21.83 5.43 -4.60
N ALA A 95 21.68 4.20 -4.14
CA ALA A 95 22.30 3.05 -4.81
C ALA A 95 21.65 2.84 -6.18
N GLU A 96 22.44 2.43 -7.17
CA GLU A 96 21.90 1.94 -8.43
C GLU A 96 21.05 0.68 -8.16
N HIS A 97 19.89 0.62 -8.80
CA HIS A 97 18.99 -0.53 -8.63
C HIS A 97 19.44 -1.68 -9.55
N GLU A 98 19.42 -2.89 -9.02
CA GLU A 98 19.66 -4.08 -9.81
C GLU A 98 18.61 -4.20 -10.94
N PRO A 99 19.01 -4.55 -12.18
CA PRO A 99 18.08 -4.64 -13.30
C PRO A 99 16.88 -5.58 -13.06
N CYS A 100 17.02 -6.59 -12.20
CA CYS A 100 15.96 -7.54 -11.88
C CYS A 100 14.79 -6.93 -11.10
N VAL A 101 14.97 -5.80 -10.43
CA VAL A 101 13.89 -5.10 -9.71
C VAL A 101 13.14 -4.09 -10.59
N LEU A 102 13.67 -3.82 -11.77
CA LEU A 102 13.04 -2.97 -12.77
C LEU A 102 12.26 -3.83 -13.78
N ASN A 103 11.32 -3.21 -14.51
CA ASN A 103 10.56 -3.88 -15.56
C ASN A 103 9.86 -5.18 -15.09
N THR A 104 9.12 -5.10 -14.02
CA THR A 104 8.41 -6.24 -13.39
C THR A 104 6.94 -6.33 -13.74
N MET A 105 6.46 -5.53 -14.70
CA MET A 105 5.06 -5.48 -15.14
C MET A 105 4.86 -6.29 -16.42
N HIS A 106 4.39 -7.52 -16.29
CA HIS A 106 4.26 -8.47 -17.40
C HIS A 106 2.80 -8.93 -17.57
N LEU A 107 2.01 -8.21 -18.35
CA LEU A 107 0.68 -8.68 -18.72
C LEU A 107 0.78 -9.79 -19.77
N LYS A 108 0.09 -10.90 -19.53
CA LYS A 108 0.01 -12.00 -20.49
C LYS A 108 -0.91 -11.69 -21.67
N ASN A 109 -1.98 -10.93 -21.40
CA ASN A 109 -2.98 -10.53 -22.39
C ASN A 109 -3.17 -9.02 -22.38
N PRO A 110 -3.48 -8.38 -23.51
CA PRO A 110 -3.88 -6.98 -23.55
C PRO A 110 -5.11 -6.73 -22.68
N ILE A 111 -5.13 -5.65 -21.94
CA ILE A 111 -6.28 -5.23 -21.13
C ILE A 111 -7.10 -4.22 -21.92
N THR A 112 -8.37 -4.54 -22.08
CA THR A 112 -9.37 -3.71 -22.78
C THR A 112 -10.58 -3.51 -21.86
N ALA A 113 -11.52 -2.65 -22.25
CA ALA A 113 -12.79 -2.46 -21.54
C ALA A 113 -13.55 -3.79 -21.34
N ASP A 114 -13.49 -4.69 -22.33
CA ASP A 114 -14.14 -6.02 -22.25
C ASP A 114 -13.55 -6.91 -21.15
N SER A 115 -12.30 -6.68 -20.76
CA SER A 115 -11.65 -7.46 -19.71
C SER A 115 -12.36 -7.33 -18.36
N PHE A 116 -13.11 -6.25 -18.14
CA PHE A 116 -13.77 -5.95 -16.86
C PHE A 116 -15.25 -6.28 -16.83
N LYS A 117 -15.88 -6.58 -17.98
CA LYS A 117 -17.30 -6.88 -18.03
C LYS A 117 -17.68 -8.08 -17.16
N ILE A 118 -18.70 -7.91 -16.34
CA ILE A 118 -19.32 -8.96 -15.53
C ILE A 118 -20.64 -9.34 -16.22
N HIS A 119 -20.67 -10.54 -16.80
CA HIS A 119 -21.84 -11.01 -17.53
C HIS A 119 -22.90 -11.58 -16.59
N ALA A 120 -24.14 -11.18 -16.84
CA ALA A 120 -25.30 -11.71 -16.14
C ALA A 120 -25.78 -13.02 -16.78
N PRO A 121 -26.58 -13.84 -16.06
CA PRO A 121 -27.32 -14.97 -16.68
C PRO A 121 -28.21 -14.50 -17.83
N ALA A 122 -28.35 -15.35 -18.85
CA ALA A 122 -29.13 -15.03 -20.04
C ALA A 122 -30.55 -14.58 -19.67
N GLY A 123 -30.99 -13.45 -20.23
CA GLY A 123 -32.33 -12.90 -20.04
C GLY A 123 -32.56 -12.15 -18.71
N ALA A 124 -31.58 -12.10 -17.84
CA ALA A 124 -31.67 -11.33 -16.61
C ALA A 124 -31.68 -9.81 -16.90
N LYS A 125 -32.65 -9.11 -16.32
CA LYS A 125 -32.72 -7.62 -16.34
C LYS A 125 -32.09 -7.00 -15.13
N LYS A 126 -31.99 -7.75 -14.05
CA LYS A 126 -31.36 -7.38 -12.78
C LYS A 126 -30.72 -8.60 -12.15
N VAL A 127 -29.72 -8.39 -11.35
CA VAL A 127 -29.03 -9.42 -10.57
C VAL A 127 -28.81 -8.94 -9.14
N LYS A 128 -28.88 -9.88 -8.19
CA LYS A 128 -28.45 -9.64 -6.83
C LYS A 128 -26.91 -9.82 -6.79
N ALA A 129 -26.18 -8.76 -6.57
CA ALA A 129 -24.74 -8.75 -6.50
C ALA A 129 -24.26 -8.61 -5.04
N LEU A 130 -23.14 -9.25 -4.74
CA LEU A 130 -22.41 -9.04 -3.50
C LEU A 130 -21.46 -7.86 -3.71
N VAL A 131 -21.52 -6.86 -2.84
CA VAL A 131 -20.65 -5.70 -2.81
C VAL A 131 -19.78 -5.77 -1.54
N MET A 132 -18.48 -5.53 -1.70
CA MET A 132 -17.53 -5.38 -0.60
C MET A 132 -17.45 -3.90 -0.22
N ASP A 133 -18.05 -3.51 0.89
CA ASP A 133 -17.98 -2.13 1.38
C ASP A 133 -16.74 -1.95 2.25
N THR A 134 -15.86 -1.02 1.89
CA THR A 134 -14.73 -0.64 2.74
C THR A 134 -15.19 0.18 3.93
N LEU A 135 -14.46 0.04 5.02
CA LEU A 135 -14.64 0.84 6.23
C LEU A 135 -13.44 1.78 6.39
N PRO A 136 -13.65 3.07 6.68
CA PRO A 136 -12.55 4.00 6.92
C PRO A 136 -11.61 3.47 8.02
N TYR A 137 -10.31 3.48 7.74
CA TYR A 137 -9.25 3.09 8.68
C TYR A 137 -9.30 1.62 9.18
N MET A 138 -10.03 0.74 8.49
CA MET A 138 -10.15 -0.67 8.89
C MET A 138 -9.64 -1.59 7.77
N PRO A 139 -8.92 -2.68 8.11
CA PRO A 139 -8.36 -3.60 7.12
C PRO A 139 -9.37 -4.66 6.63
N PHE A 140 -10.64 -4.53 6.96
CA PHE A 140 -11.69 -5.46 6.55
C PHE A 140 -12.87 -4.74 5.92
N THR A 141 -13.68 -5.51 5.20
CA THR A 141 -14.84 -5.04 4.46
C THR A 141 -16.13 -5.63 5.04
N ASN A 142 -17.22 -4.88 4.90
CA ASN A 142 -18.55 -5.40 5.14
C ASN A 142 -19.15 -5.97 3.86
N ARG A 143 -20.00 -6.97 4.01
CA ARG A 143 -20.82 -7.49 2.92
C ARG A 143 -22.10 -6.69 2.81
N ARG A 144 -22.41 -6.24 1.58
CA ARG A 144 -23.71 -5.68 1.22
C ARG A 144 -24.25 -6.41 0.00
N ASP A 145 -25.52 -6.84 0.05
CA ASP A 145 -26.21 -7.42 -1.11
C ASP A 145 -27.03 -6.32 -1.79
N VAL A 146 -26.80 -6.07 -3.08
CA VAL A 146 -27.43 -4.99 -3.86
C VAL A 146 -28.04 -5.56 -5.12
N GLU A 147 -29.21 -5.04 -5.51
CA GLU A 147 -29.80 -5.36 -6.80
C GLU A 147 -29.28 -4.42 -7.88
N LEU A 148 -28.54 -4.94 -8.85
CA LEU A 148 -27.91 -4.17 -9.93
C LEU A 148 -28.61 -4.41 -11.27
N PRO A 149 -28.75 -3.37 -12.13
CA PRO A 149 -29.32 -3.50 -13.44
C PRO A 149 -28.40 -4.23 -14.41
N VAL A 150 -28.99 -4.86 -15.43
CA VAL A 150 -28.26 -5.52 -16.53
C VAL A 150 -28.61 -4.83 -17.85
N VAL A 151 -27.59 -4.39 -18.57
CA VAL A 151 -27.70 -3.79 -19.89
C VAL A 151 -26.85 -4.60 -20.86
N ASP A 152 -27.42 -5.04 -21.96
CA ASP A 152 -26.76 -5.86 -23.00
C ASP A 152 -26.01 -7.09 -22.42
N GLY A 153 -26.61 -7.71 -21.40
CA GLY A 153 -26.06 -8.89 -20.75
C GLY A 153 -24.91 -8.60 -19.77
N VAL A 154 -24.59 -7.33 -19.53
CA VAL A 154 -23.52 -6.88 -18.60
C VAL A 154 -24.15 -6.24 -17.36
N VAL A 155 -23.71 -6.67 -16.18
CA VAL A 155 -24.13 -6.08 -14.91
C VAL A 155 -23.53 -4.69 -14.79
N GLN A 156 -24.38 -3.69 -14.52
CA GLN A 156 -23.95 -2.30 -14.39
C GLN A 156 -23.64 -1.97 -12.92
N CYS A 157 -22.63 -1.15 -12.71
CA CYS A 157 -22.40 -0.49 -11.41
C CYS A 157 -23.50 0.52 -11.10
N ASP A 158 -23.59 1.00 -9.87
CA ASP A 158 -24.55 2.02 -9.45
C ASP A 158 -23.84 3.05 -8.55
N VAL A 159 -23.39 4.12 -9.18
CA VAL A 159 -22.65 5.20 -8.50
C VAL A 159 -23.49 5.96 -7.46
N GLU A 160 -24.82 5.95 -7.60
CA GLU A 160 -25.70 6.60 -6.62
C GLU A 160 -25.78 5.79 -5.33
N GLN A 161 -25.65 4.46 -5.42
CA GLN A 161 -25.53 3.57 -4.28
C GLN A 161 -24.10 3.34 -3.84
N ASP A 162 -23.13 4.05 -4.44
CA ASP A 162 -21.69 3.83 -4.24
C ASP A 162 -21.30 2.36 -4.47
N VAL A 163 -21.70 1.84 -5.64
CA VAL A 163 -21.30 0.52 -6.12
C VAL A 163 -20.46 0.68 -7.37
N LEU A 164 -19.19 0.36 -7.28
CA LEU A 164 -18.20 0.48 -8.35
C LEU A 164 -17.74 -0.90 -8.82
N TYR A 165 -17.24 -0.99 -10.04
CA TYR A 165 -16.44 -2.13 -10.48
C TYR A 165 -15.11 -2.13 -9.78
N ILE A 166 -14.63 -3.31 -9.37
CA ILE A 166 -13.26 -3.54 -8.95
C ILE A 166 -12.72 -4.75 -9.69
N ALA A 167 -11.46 -4.68 -10.11
CA ALA A 167 -10.78 -5.82 -10.69
C ALA A 167 -9.35 -5.92 -10.17
N GLN A 168 -8.86 -7.18 -10.15
CA GLN A 168 -7.47 -7.50 -9.89
C GLN A 168 -6.89 -8.15 -11.14
N VAL A 169 -5.88 -7.52 -11.72
CA VAL A 169 -5.24 -7.93 -12.98
C VAL A 169 -3.88 -8.55 -12.67
N GLU A 170 -3.69 -9.79 -13.06
CA GLU A 170 -2.42 -10.50 -12.91
C GLU A 170 -1.34 -9.84 -13.76
N ARG A 171 -0.23 -9.44 -13.12
CA ARG A 171 0.86 -8.70 -13.75
C ARG A 171 2.23 -9.41 -13.77
N HIS A 172 2.29 -10.63 -13.31
CA HIS A 172 3.53 -11.41 -13.23
C HIS A 172 3.76 -12.32 -14.44
N GLY A 173 2.91 -12.20 -15.47
CA GLY A 173 3.02 -12.96 -16.71
C GLY A 173 2.68 -14.45 -16.61
N LYS A 174 2.02 -14.88 -15.53
CA LYS A 174 1.75 -16.30 -15.25
C LYS A 174 0.51 -16.83 -15.95
N ASN A 175 -0.66 -16.30 -15.64
CA ASN A 175 -1.93 -16.83 -16.13
C ASN A 175 -2.79 -15.81 -16.89
N GLY A 176 -2.57 -14.51 -16.70
CA GLY A 176 -3.33 -13.43 -17.34
C GLY A 176 -4.77 -13.31 -16.81
N ASN A 177 -5.03 -13.79 -15.61
CA ASN A 177 -6.36 -13.74 -15.01
C ASN A 177 -6.74 -12.30 -14.61
N VAL A 178 -8.06 -12.02 -14.75
CA VAL A 178 -8.69 -10.79 -14.26
C VAL A 178 -9.81 -11.19 -13.32
N GLY A 179 -9.59 -11.06 -12.02
CA GLY A 179 -10.63 -11.21 -11.00
C GLY A 179 -11.50 -9.97 -10.99
N LYS A 180 -12.84 -10.14 -10.88
CA LYS A 180 -13.82 -9.03 -10.98
C LYS A 180 -14.84 -9.13 -9.87
N ALA A 181 -15.21 -7.97 -9.31
CA ALA A 181 -16.21 -7.86 -8.25
C ALA A 181 -16.84 -6.46 -8.23
N PHE A 182 -17.67 -6.21 -7.22
CA PHE A 182 -18.21 -4.89 -6.91
C PHE A 182 -17.71 -4.43 -5.54
N MET A 183 -17.45 -3.13 -5.42
CA MET A 183 -16.93 -2.50 -4.22
C MET A 183 -17.61 -1.17 -3.94
N GLY A 184 -17.78 -0.82 -2.67
CA GLY A 184 -18.27 0.47 -2.20
C GLY A 184 -17.33 1.11 -1.20
N GLY A 185 -17.59 2.37 -0.84
CA GLY A 185 -16.81 3.15 0.13
C GLY A 185 -15.84 4.15 -0.51
N PHE A 186 -15.80 4.27 -1.84
CA PHE A 186 -14.84 5.14 -2.55
C PHE A 186 -15.46 6.36 -3.23
N HIS A 187 -16.77 6.34 -3.53
CA HIS A 187 -17.53 7.43 -4.14
C HIS A 187 -16.92 7.99 -5.44
N ILE A 188 -16.25 7.14 -6.24
CA ILE A 188 -15.67 7.55 -7.53
C ILE A 188 -16.80 7.82 -8.53
N ARG A 189 -16.71 8.93 -9.26
CA ARG A 189 -17.64 9.30 -10.33
C ARG A 189 -16.89 9.82 -11.57
N GLY A 190 -17.18 9.20 -12.71
CA GLY A 190 -16.61 9.56 -14.01
C GLY A 190 -15.13 9.24 -14.14
N GLY A 191 -14.71 8.04 -13.69
CA GLY A 191 -13.31 7.66 -13.81
C GLY A 191 -12.94 6.34 -13.15
N ALA A 192 -11.63 6.15 -13.01
CA ALA A 192 -11.02 4.99 -12.37
C ALA A 192 -9.76 5.35 -11.61
N MET A 193 -9.41 4.54 -10.61
CA MET A 193 -8.10 4.55 -9.98
C MET A 193 -7.45 3.17 -10.06
N ALA A 194 -6.13 3.13 -10.20
CA ALA A 194 -5.37 1.90 -10.21
C ALA A 194 -4.14 1.98 -9.31
N SER A 195 -3.73 0.83 -8.78
CA SER A 195 -2.51 0.67 -8.01
C SER A 195 -1.87 -0.69 -8.30
N SER A 196 -0.55 -0.71 -8.49
CA SER A 196 0.23 -1.95 -8.56
C SER A 196 0.59 -2.53 -7.18
N VAL A 197 0.24 -1.82 -6.10
CA VAL A 197 0.46 -2.24 -4.71
C VAL A 197 -0.79 -2.96 -4.18
N GLY A 198 -1.19 -4.06 -4.82
CA GLY A 198 -2.30 -4.89 -4.38
C GLY A 198 -1.87 -5.92 -3.35
N HIS A 199 -2.13 -5.68 -2.08
CA HIS A 199 -1.77 -6.57 -1.00
C HIS A 199 -2.54 -7.90 -1.05
N ASP A 200 -1.89 -9.03 -0.83
CA ASP A 200 -0.42 -9.25 -0.65
C ASP A 200 0.24 -9.74 -1.93
N ASN A 201 -0.54 -10.04 -2.97
CA ASN A 201 -0.06 -10.65 -4.20
C ASN A 201 0.55 -9.66 -5.19
N HIS A 202 0.45 -8.36 -4.92
CA HIS A 202 0.97 -7.25 -5.70
C HIS A 202 0.55 -7.28 -7.18
N ASN A 203 -0.65 -7.76 -7.45
CA ASN A 203 -1.30 -7.58 -8.74
C ASN A 203 -1.84 -6.16 -8.89
N ILE A 204 -2.17 -5.73 -10.09
CA ILE A 204 -2.79 -4.43 -10.29
C ILE A 204 -4.24 -4.49 -9.80
N ILE A 205 -4.58 -3.65 -8.82
CA ILE A 205 -5.95 -3.39 -8.44
C ILE A 205 -6.43 -2.15 -9.20
N VAL A 206 -7.61 -2.24 -9.79
CA VAL A 206 -8.26 -1.12 -10.46
C VAL A 206 -9.74 -1.09 -10.07
N MET A 207 -10.25 0.11 -9.82
CA MET A 207 -11.67 0.35 -9.53
C MET A 207 -12.17 1.60 -10.25
N GLY A 208 -13.45 1.60 -10.59
CA GLY A 208 -14.08 2.73 -11.26
C GLY A 208 -15.51 2.45 -11.69
N ASP A 209 -16.10 3.43 -12.38
CA ASP A 209 -17.44 3.35 -12.96
C ASP A 209 -17.44 3.21 -14.48
N SER A 210 -16.27 3.26 -15.12
CA SER A 210 -16.07 3.14 -16.57
C SER A 210 -15.03 2.07 -16.90
N PHE A 211 -15.42 1.10 -17.73
CA PHE A 211 -14.50 0.05 -18.19
C PHE A 211 -13.36 0.60 -19.04
N GLU A 212 -13.61 1.66 -19.82
CA GLU A 212 -12.62 2.34 -20.65
C GLU A 212 -11.57 3.02 -19.78
N ASP A 213 -12.00 3.74 -18.73
CA ASP A 213 -11.09 4.40 -17.80
C ASP A 213 -10.30 3.40 -16.95
N MET A 214 -10.93 2.26 -16.58
CA MET A 214 -10.23 1.16 -15.91
C MET A 214 -9.14 0.54 -16.81
N ALA A 215 -9.44 0.34 -18.11
CA ALA A 215 -8.48 -0.21 -19.06
C ALA A 215 -7.31 0.77 -19.27
N LEU A 216 -7.60 2.06 -19.44
CA LEU A 216 -6.58 3.11 -19.54
C LEU A 216 -5.70 3.14 -18.28
N ALA A 217 -6.30 3.07 -17.09
CA ALA A 217 -5.57 3.07 -15.83
C ALA A 217 -4.62 1.88 -15.71
N VAL A 218 -5.06 0.66 -16.04
CA VAL A 218 -4.20 -0.54 -15.96
C VAL A 218 -3.06 -0.46 -16.97
N ASN A 219 -3.35 -0.12 -18.24
CA ASN A 219 -2.33 -0.05 -19.28
C ASN A 219 -1.28 1.04 -18.94
N ARG A 220 -1.73 2.20 -18.46
CA ARG A 220 -0.81 3.27 -18.03
C ARG A 220 0.04 2.84 -16.83
N CYS A 221 -0.53 2.12 -15.87
CA CYS A 221 0.22 1.55 -14.75
C CYS A 221 1.36 0.64 -15.22
N VAL A 222 1.11 -0.16 -16.25
CA VAL A 222 2.14 -1.04 -16.86
C VAL A 222 3.22 -0.23 -17.56
N GLU A 223 2.86 0.81 -18.33
CA GLU A 223 3.80 1.69 -19.01
C GLU A 223 4.76 2.40 -18.03
N LEU A 224 4.26 2.75 -16.84
CA LEU A 224 5.05 3.37 -15.77
C LEU A 224 6.01 2.38 -15.06
N GLY A 225 5.90 1.08 -15.33
CA GLY A 225 6.63 0.05 -14.57
C GLY A 225 6.00 -0.25 -13.21
N GLY A 226 4.78 0.19 -12.97
CA GLY A 226 4.03 0.19 -11.71
C GLY A 226 3.72 1.59 -11.24
N GLY A 227 2.74 1.72 -10.35
CA GLY A 227 2.35 3.04 -9.84
C GLY A 227 0.97 3.09 -9.23
N GLN A 228 0.62 4.29 -8.81
CA GLN A 228 -0.75 4.68 -8.47
C GLN A 228 -1.19 5.78 -9.41
N LEU A 229 -2.42 5.70 -9.90
CA LEU A 229 -2.92 6.70 -10.83
C LEU A 229 -4.44 6.84 -10.79
N ILE A 230 -4.88 8.01 -11.21
CA ILE A 230 -6.28 8.37 -11.36
C ILE A 230 -6.52 8.74 -12.82
N VAL A 231 -7.54 8.11 -13.39
CA VAL A 231 -8.07 8.42 -14.73
C VAL A 231 -9.43 9.07 -14.58
N ARG A 232 -9.70 10.08 -15.34
CA ARG A 232 -10.98 10.75 -15.37
C ARG A 232 -11.37 11.12 -16.81
N ASN A 233 -12.55 10.66 -17.26
CA ASN A 233 -13.09 10.98 -18.58
C ASN A 233 -12.08 10.72 -19.73
N GLY A 234 -11.45 9.54 -19.74
CA GLY A 234 -10.49 9.14 -20.77
C GLY A 234 -9.12 9.80 -20.69
N LYS A 235 -8.78 10.44 -19.57
CA LYS A 235 -7.48 11.11 -19.40
C LYS A 235 -6.87 10.78 -18.04
N VAL A 236 -5.56 10.58 -18.00
CA VAL A 236 -4.80 10.48 -16.75
C VAL A 236 -4.82 11.85 -16.06
N ALA A 237 -5.41 11.90 -14.87
CA ALA A 237 -5.53 13.11 -14.08
C ALA A 237 -4.37 13.29 -13.08
N ALA A 238 -3.86 12.18 -12.55
CA ALA A 238 -2.70 12.16 -11.66
C ALA A 238 -2.05 10.78 -11.73
N GLU A 239 -0.73 10.73 -11.57
CA GLU A 239 0.02 9.47 -11.51
C GLU A 239 1.29 9.63 -10.67
N VAL A 240 1.67 8.53 -10.01
CA VAL A 240 2.96 8.36 -9.33
C VAL A 240 3.55 7.03 -9.79
N ALA A 241 4.76 7.06 -10.34
CA ALA A 241 5.44 5.87 -10.82
C ALA A 241 6.11 5.10 -9.67
N TYR A 242 6.05 3.76 -9.75
CA TYR A 242 6.74 2.83 -8.83
C TYR A 242 7.59 1.85 -9.63
N PRO A 243 8.72 2.32 -10.24
CA PRO A 243 9.53 1.50 -11.15
C PRO A 243 10.25 0.36 -10.44
N ILE A 244 10.44 0.44 -9.12
CA ILE A 244 11.14 -0.59 -8.34
C ILE A 244 10.13 -1.66 -7.94
N CYS A 245 10.22 -2.83 -8.55
CA CYS A 245 9.32 -3.98 -8.36
C CYS A 245 7.83 -3.67 -8.65
N GLY A 246 7.50 -2.52 -9.22
CA GLY A 246 6.13 -2.03 -9.34
C GLY A 246 5.53 -1.58 -8.00
N LEU A 247 6.33 -1.32 -6.96
CA LEU A 247 5.90 -1.11 -5.58
C LEU A 247 6.47 0.15 -4.94
N LEU A 248 7.65 0.60 -5.35
CA LEU A 248 8.38 1.69 -4.72
C LEU A 248 8.77 2.75 -5.76
N SER A 249 8.68 4.02 -5.36
CA SER A 249 9.21 5.15 -6.13
C SER A 249 10.72 5.28 -5.91
N ASP A 250 11.43 5.69 -6.94
CA ASP A 250 12.83 6.14 -6.89
C ASP A 250 12.94 7.66 -6.73
N LEU A 251 11.82 8.36 -6.67
CA LEU A 251 11.75 9.79 -6.42
C LEU A 251 11.63 10.07 -4.93
N PRO A 252 12.21 11.19 -4.45
CA PRO A 252 12.11 11.61 -3.06
C PRO A 252 10.69 12.03 -2.65
#